data_d2e04b509c950f103d8a0f281270d4eb
#
_entry.id   d2e04b509c950f103d8a0f281270d4eb
#
_cell.length_a   1.000
_cell.length_b   1.000
_cell.length_c   1.000
_cell.angle_alpha   90.00
_cell.angle_beta   90.00
_cell.angle_gamma   90.00
#
_symmetry.space_group_name_H-M   'P 1'
#
loop_
_entity.id
_entity.type
_entity.pdbx_description
1 polymer ?
#
loop_
_entity_poly.entity_id
_entity_poly.type
_entity_poly.pdbx_seq_one_letter_code
_entity_poly.pdbx_strand_id
1 'polypeptide(L)'
;QHIPHFYLKVVVEAKKLFELYKKTKSQIPCSVNDFVVMACAMAIRQFPAFRSQYKNSQIIESENVNIGVAVGLDDGLVVPVLVDADKMNLSSLSARTKVIVENARNGKIDGMGKGIFTVTNLGMFGTEEFSAIINPPESAILAVGAIREDIKVVNESIKATRLMTMTLSVDHRVIDGVMAAKFAAAVKEILENPEQLIK
;
A
#
# COMPACT_ATOMS: atom_id res chain seq x y z
N GLN A 1 -20.91 6.37 10.60
CA GLN A 1 -20.88 6.86 9.21
C GLN A 1 -20.74 5.66 8.29
N HIS A 2 -21.67 5.50 7.35
CA HIS A 2 -21.59 4.44 6.35
C HIS A 2 -20.82 4.96 5.15
N ILE A 3 -19.59 4.43 4.94
CA ILE A 3 -18.84 4.66 3.72
C ILE A 3 -19.30 3.61 2.70
N PRO A 4 -19.84 4.01 1.53
CA PRO A 4 -20.20 3.06 0.48
C PRO A 4 -18.94 2.51 -0.17
N HIS A 5 -18.48 1.35 0.32
CA HIS A 5 -17.28 0.69 -0.18
C HIS A 5 -17.51 0.05 -1.55
N PHE A 6 -16.51 0.20 -2.39
CA PHE A 6 -16.31 -0.59 -3.60
C PHE A 6 -14.94 -1.28 -3.51
N TYR A 7 -14.88 -2.54 -3.91
CA TYR A 7 -13.67 -3.35 -3.80
C TYR A 7 -13.14 -3.72 -5.17
N LEU A 8 -11.84 -3.59 -5.38
CA LEU A 8 -11.17 -3.98 -6.61
C LEU A 8 -9.93 -4.81 -6.28
N LYS A 9 -9.87 -6.04 -6.84
CA LYS A 9 -8.77 -6.95 -6.64
C LYS A 9 -7.88 -7.01 -7.87
N VAL A 10 -6.57 -6.95 -7.67
CA VAL A 10 -5.55 -7.15 -8.70
C VAL A 10 -4.50 -8.15 -8.24
N VAL A 11 -3.97 -8.92 -9.18
CA VAL A 11 -2.87 -9.86 -8.94
C VAL A 11 -1.60 -9.29 -9.56
N VAL A 12 -0.56 -9.17 -8.75
CA VAL A 12 0.77 -8.67 -9.13
C VAL A 12 1.72 -9.86 -9.35
N GLU A 13 2.45 -9.87 -10.45
CA GLU A 13 3.57 -10.78 -10.63
C GLU A 13 4.78 -10.30 -9.83
N ALA A 14 4.91 -10.80 -8.59
CA ALA A 14 5.86 -10.30 -7.60
C ALA A 14 7.26 -10.93 -7.70
N LYS A 15 7.58 -11.68 -8.77
CA LYS A 15 8.89 -12.35 -8.90
C LYS A 15 10.04 -11.34 -8.89
N LYS A 16 10.00 -10.35 -9.79
CA LYS A 16 11.04 -9.30 -9.86
C LYS A 16 11.13 -8.48 -8.57
N LEU A 17 9.97 -8.13 -7.99
CA LEU A 17 9.91 -7.41 -6.71
C LEU A 17 10.63 -8.20 -5.60
N PHE A 18 10.36 -9.49 -5.50
CA PHE A 18 10.95 -10.34 -4.47
C PHE A 18 12.46 -10.53 -4.67
N GLU A 19 12.90 -10.67 -5.91
CA GLU A 19 14.33 -10.75 -6.26
C GLU A 19 15.05 -9.43 -5.92
N LEU A 20 14.45 -8.29 -6.29
CA LEU A 20 14.99 -6.97 -5.95
C LEU A 20 15.05 -6.75 -4.43
N TYR A 21 13.96 -7.08 -3.72
CA TYR A 21 13.93 -7.02 -2.25
C TYR A 21 15.08 -7.83 -1.63
N LYS A 22 15.28 -9.09 -2.06
CA LYS A 22 16.38 -9.93 -1.56
C LYS A 22 17.75 -9.32 -1.77
N LYS A 23 17.96 -8.71 -2.93
CA LYS A 23 19.22 -8.03 -3.28
C LYS A 23 19.42 -6.75 -2.46
N THR A 24 18.34 -5.98 -2.28
CA THR A 24 18.42 -4.65 -1.65
C THR A 24 18.52 -4.74 -0.13
N LYS A 25 17.87 -5.71 0.51
CA LYS A 25 17.80 -5.80 1.99
C LYS A 25 19.15 -6.00 2.69
N SER A 26 20.19 -6.45 1.97
CA SER A 26 21.56 -6.57 2.51
C SER A 26 22.24 -5.19 2.68
N GLN A 27 21.80 -4.19 1.94
CA GLN A 27 22.35 -2.83 1.95
C GLN A 27 21.41 -1.84 2.64
N ILE A 28 20.10 -1.95 2.37
CA ILE A 28 19.05 -1.15 2.95
C ILE A 28 18.13 -2.10 3.72
N PRO A 29 18.01 -1.96 5.06
CA PRO A 29 17.20 -2.86 5.86
C PRO A 29 15.70 -2.59 5.66
N CYS A 30 15.21 -2.86 4.45
CA CYS A 30 13.83 -2.68 3.99
C CYS A 30 13.00 -3.97 4.09
N SER A 31 11.71 -3.82 3.94
CA SER A 31 10.71 -4.89 3.82
C SER A 31 10.00 -4.82 2.47
N VAL A 32 9.30 -5.89 2.07
CA VAL A 32 8.42 -5.86 0.89
C VAL A 32 7.33 -4.78 1.04
N ASN A 33 6.86 -4.56 2.28
CA ASN A 33 5.85 -3.53 2.54
C ASN A 33 6.35 -2.13 2.22
N ASP A 34 7.63 -1.82 2.43
CA ASP A 34 8.22 -0.52 2.08
C ASP A 34 8.17 -0.26 0.57
N PHE A 35 8.39 -1.29 -0.25
CA PHE A 35 8.21 -1.20 -1.70
C PHE A 35 6.75 -0.95 -2.09
N VAL A 36 5.80 -1.60 -1.43
CA VAL A 36 4.36 -1.38 -1.68
C VAL A 36 3.96 0.04 -1.30
N VAL A 37 4.36 0.51 -0.11
CA VAL A 37 4.08 1.89 0.34
C VAL A 37 4.67 2.91 -0.63
N MET A 38 5.89 2.69 -1.09
CA MET A 38 6.54 3.57 -2.05
C MET A 38 5.84 3.58 -3.41
N ALA A 39 5.42 2.41 -3.90
CA ALA A 39 4.63 2.30 -5.13
C ALA A 39 3.29 3.03 -5.02
N CYS A 40 2.60 2.93 -3.87
CA CYS A 40 1.39 3.69 -3.59
C CYS A 40 1.66 5.20 -3.58
N ALA A 41 2.73 5.64 -2.92
CA ALA A 41 3.09 7.05 -2.85
C ALA A 41 3.34 7.64 -4.26
N MET A 42 4.04 6.91 -5.11
CA MET A 42 4.27 7.31 -6.51
C MET A 42 2.98 7.36 -7.33
N ALA A 43 2.11 6.37 -7.19
CA ALA A 43 0.83 6.32 -7.89
C ALA A 43 -0.12 7.44 -7.43
N ILE A 44 -0.21 7.72 -6.13
CA ILE A 44 -1.10 8.77 -5.57
C ILE A 44 -0.79 10.15 -6.16
N ARG A 45 0.47 10.44 -6.49
CA ARG A 45 0.83 11.70 -7.18
C ARG A 45 0.12 11.87 -8.53
N GLN A 46 -0.14 10.76 -9.23
CA GLN A 46 -0.81 10.76 -10.53
C GLN A 46 -2.34 10.72 -10.40
N PHE A 47 -2.85 10.34 -9.22
CA PHE A 47 -4.27 10.15 -8.95
C PHE A 47 -4.71 10.93 -7.71
N PRO A 48 -4.96 12.25 -7.82
CA PRO A 48 -5.27 13.12 -6.66
C PRO A 48 -6.47 12.68 -5.82
N ALA A 49 -7.45 11.96 -6.40
CA ALA A 49 -8.59 11.43 -5.67
C ALA A 49 -8.18 10.51 -4.51
N PHE A 50 -7.02 9.83 -4.61
CA PHE A 50 -6.49 8.95 -3.57
C PHE A 50 -5.78 9.70 -2.42
N ARG A 51 -5.65 11.04 -2.52
CA ARG A 51 -5.25 11.92 -1.42
C ARG A 51 -6.38 12.86 -1.01
N SER A 52 -7.62 12.49 -1.32
CA SER A 52 -8.81 13.25 -0.98
C SER A 52 -9.59 12.59 0.14
N GLN A 53 -10.32 13.38 0.90
CA GLN A 53 -11.18 12.96 2.00
C GLN A 53 -12.61 13.44 1.74
N TYR A 54 -13.61 12.64 2.13
CA TYR A 54 -15.01 13.08 2.15
C TYR A 54 -15.37 13.55 3.55
N LYS A 55 -15.56 14.87 3.69
CA LYS A 55 -15.87 15.50 4.98
C LYS A 55 -16.89 16.61 4.79
N ASN A 56 -17.93 16.66 5.65
CA ASN A 56 -18.98 17.69 5.62
C ASN A 56 -19.62 17.83 4.24
N SER A 57 -19.91 16.71 3.56
CA SER A 57 -20.49 16.69 2.20
C SER A 57 -19.61 17.34 1.11
N GLN A 58 -18.32 17.47 1.38
CA GLN A 58 -17.33 18.00 0.43
C GLN A 58 -16.18 17.04 0.25
N ILE A 59 -15.59 17.04 -0.94
CA ILE A 59 -14.33 16.35 -1.23
C ILE A 59 -13.20 17.36 -1.00
N ILE A 60 -12.31 17.01 -0.07
CA ILE A 60 -11.16 17.86 0.31
C ILE A 60 -9.90 17.14 -0.13
N GLU A 61 -9.18 17.71 -1.08
CA GLU A 61 -7.89 17.20 -1.56
C GLU A 61 -6.76 17.67 -0.64
N SER A 62 -5.83 16.77 -0.28
CA SER A 62 -4.59 17.09 0.42
C SER A 62 -3.47 17.40 -0.57
N GLU A 63 -2.59 18.33 -0.24
CA GLU A 63 -1.36 18.56 -1.03
C GLU A 63 -0.32 17.47 -0.79
N ASN A 64 -0.29 16.89 0.41
CA ASN A 64 0.72 15.95 0.86
C ASN A 64 0.27 14.50 0.65
N VAL A 65 1.21 13.62 0.35
CA VAL A 65 0.99 12.18 0.29
C VAL A 65 1.39 11.55 1.62
N ASN A 66 0.45 11.45 2.53
CA ASN A 66 0.64 10.90 3.87
C ASN A 66 0.03 9.49 3.92
N ILE A 67 0.88 8.47 4.05
CA ILE A 67 0.43 7.08 4.02
C ILE A 67 0.40 6.47 5.41
N GLY A 68 -0.77 6.02 5.84
CA GLY A 68 -0.94 5.20 7.04
C GLY A 68 -0.41 3.78 6.81
N VAL A 69 0.28 3.26 7.80
CA VAL A 69 0.73 1.86 7.83
C VAL A 69 0.03 1.16 8.99
N ALA A 70 -0.81 0.18 8.68
CA ALA A 70 -1.53 -0.55 9.71
C ALA A 70 -0.58 -1.45 10.52
N VAL A 71 -0.60 -1.31 11.84
CA VAL A 71 0.23 -2.06 12.79
C VAL A 71 -0.66 -2.77 13.79
N GLY A 72 -0.65 -4.11 13.79
CA GLY A 72 -1.31 -4.92 14.79
C GLY A 72 -0.55 -4.86 16.12
N LEU A 73 -1.31 -4.69 17.21
CA LEU A 73 -0.87 -4.78 18.59
C LEU A 73 -1.61 -5.97 19.25
N ASP A 74 -1.16 -6.37 20.43
CA ASP A 74 -1.79 -7.50 21.16
C ASP A 74 -3.26 -7.22 21.49
N ASP A 75 -3.63 -5.96 21.72
CA ASP A 75 -4.94 -5.49 22.15
C ASP A 75 -5.66 -4.65 21.07
N GLY A 76 -5.17 -4.59 19.84
CA GLY A 76 -5.82 -3.80 18.80
C GLY A 76 -5.00 -3.51 17.56
N LEU A 77 -5.43 -2.48 16.84
CA LEU A 77 -4.81 -2.00 15.60
C LEU A 77 -4.59 -0.48 15.70
N VAL A 78 -3.42 -0.04 15.29
CA VAL A 78 -3.12 1.38 15.15
C VAL A 78 -2.56 1.68 13.76
N VAL A 79 -2.70 2.92 13.32
CA VAL A 79 -2.28 3.35 11.98
C VAL A 79 -1.38 4.58 12.09
N PRO A 80 -0.08 4.41 12.44
CA PRO A 80 0.90 5.48 12.33
C PRO A 80 1.07 5.90 10.86
N VAL A 81 1.47 7.15 10.64
CA VAL A 81 1.47 7.77 9.32
C VAL A 81 2.87 8.22 8.91
N LEU A 82 3.27 7.80 7.72
CA LEU A 82 4.42 8.33 6.98
C LEU A 82 4.00 9.64 6.31
N VAL A 83 4.46 10.77 6.85
CA VAL A 83 4.18 12.09 6.30
C VAL A 83 5.11 12.33 5.11
N ASP A 84 4.57 12.89 4.01
CA ASP A 84 5.31 13.17 2.77
C ASP A 84 6.02 11.95 2.18
N ALA A 85 5.35 10.80 2.17
CA ALA A 85 5.93 9.54 1.72
C ALA A 85 6.44 9.59 0.27
N ASP A 86 5.84 10.42 -0.58
CA ASP A 86 6.23 10.64 -1.98
C ASP A 86 7.54 11.41 -2.16
N LYS A 87 8.04 12.06 -1.10
CA LYS A 87 9.31 12.80 -1.10
C LYS A 87 10.48 11.96 -0.58
N MET A 88 10.20 10.72 -0.14
CA MET A 88 11.21 9.81 0.42
C MET A 88 11.77 8.88 -0.66
N ASN A 89 13.05 8.53 -0.53
CA ASN A 89 13.62 7.37 -1.21
C ASN A 89 13.43 6.11 -0.34
N LEU A 90 13.72 4.93 -0.90
CA LEU A 90 13.51 3.66 -0.20
C LEU A 90 14.24 3.59 1.16
N SER A 91 15.47 4.09 1.24
CA SER A 91 16.26 4.06 2.47
C SER A 91 15.62 4.91 3.58
N SER A 92 15.26 6.16 3.26
CA SER A 92 14.62 7.06 4.22
C SER A 92 13.22 6.60 4.61
N LEU A 93 12.44 6.08 3.65
CA LEU A 93 11.11 5.53 3.89
C LEU A 93 11.19 4.32 4.83
N SER A 94 12.07 3.37 4.55
CA SER A 94 12.24 2.17 5.38
C SER A 94 12.71 2.51 6.80
N ALA A 95 13.68 3.42 6.93
CA ALA A 95 14.14 3.90 8.23
C ALA A 95 12.99 4.55 9.02
N ARG A 96 12.21 5.42 8.37
CA ARG A 96 11.07 6.08 9.01
C ARG A 96 9.96 5.10 9.36
N THR A 97 9.64 4.14 8.48
CA THR A 97 8.64 3.09 8.75
C THR A 97 8.99 2.33 10.03
N LYS A 98 10.26 1.92 10.21
CA LYS A 98 10.70 1.23 11.43
C LYS A 98 10.46 2.07 12.67
N VAL A 99 10.82 3.35 12.64
CA VAL A 99 10.64 4.27 13.77
C VAL A 99 9.17 4.41 14.15
N ILE A 100 8.28 4.64 13.18
CA ILE A 100 6.85 4.82 13.49
C ILE A 100 6.19 3.53 13.95
N VAL A 101 6.61 2.36 13.44
CA VAL A 101 6.12 1.04 13.89
C VAL A 101 6.59 0.74 15.31
N GLU A 102 7.84 1.02 15.64
CA GLU A 102 8.37 0.85 16.99
C GLU A 102 7.69 1.81 17.98
N ASN A 103 7.53 3.07 17.62
CA ASN A 103 6.78 4.05 18.40
C ASN A 103 5.34 3.58 18.66
N ALA A 104 4.66 3.05 17.63
CA ALA A 104 3.30 2.55 17.77
C ALA A 104 3.19 1.39 18.75
N ARG A 105 4.14 0.46 18.75
CA ARG A 105 4.24 -0.63 19.74
C ARG A 105 4.47 -0.13 21.16
N ASN A 106 5.11 1.03 21.31
CA ASN A 106 5.34 1.69 22.59
C ASN A 106 4.23 2.71 22.94
N GLY A 107 3.08 2.66 22.28
CA GLY A 107 1.91 3.50 22.57
C GLY A 107 1.96 4.92 22.01
N LYS A 108 2.98 5.27 21.21
CA LYS A 108 3.09 6.56 20.55
C LYS A 108 2.75 6.46 19.06
N ILE A 109 1.67 7.09 18.64
CA ILE A 109 1.21 7.03 17.24
C ILE A 109 1.65 8.30 16.50
N ASP A 110 2.66 8.14 15.64
CA ASP A 110 3.18 9.23 14.82
C ASP A 110 2.18 9.62 13.70
N GLY A 111 2.01 10.92 13.49
CA GLY A 111 1.19 11.47 12.41
C GLY A 111 -0.31 11.19 12.53
N MET A 112 -0.82 10.91 13.74
CA MET A 112 -2.25 10.65 13.97
C MET A 112 -3.13 11.72 13.31
N GLY A 113 -4.15 11.28 12.55
CA GLY A 113 -5.11 12.16 11.87
C GLY A 113 -4.60 12.84 10.58
N LYS A 114 -3.34 12.60 10.19
CA LYS A 114 -2.75 13.14 8.95
C LYS A 114 -2.83 12.20 7.76
N GLY A 115 -3.20 10.93 7.96
CA GLY A 115 -3.32 9.93 6.90
C GLY A 115 -4.34 10.32 5.85
N ILE A 116 -4.03 10.02 4.60
CA ILE A 116 -4.93 10.22 3.45
C ILE A 116 -5.20 8.90 2.70
N PHE A 117 -4.36 7.92 2.91
CA PHE A 117 -4.41 6.59 2.33
C PHE A 117 -3.73 5.60 3.28
N THR A 118 -4.28 4.41 3.45
CA THR A 118 -3.69 3.38 4.34
C THR A 118 -3.24 2.15 3.54
N VAL A 119 -2.11 1.59 3.92
CA VAL A 119 -1.65 0.26 3.50
C VAL A 119 -1.72 -0.69 4.68
N THR A 120 -2.40 -1.82 4.49
CA THR A 120 -2.48 -2.91 5.47
C THR A 120 -1.98 -4.20 4.84
N ASN A 121 -1.09 -4.92 5.53
CA ASN A 121 -0.43 -6.11 5.00
C ASN A 121 -0.53 -7.27 5.99
N LEU A 122 -1.17 -8.36 5.56
CA LEU A 122 -1.30 -9.61 6.31
C LEU A 122 -0.53 -10.77 5.67
N GLY A 123 0.31 -10.48 4.68
CA GLY A 123 1.10 -11.50 3.97
C GLY A 123 2.06 -12.27 4.87
N MET A 124 2.54 -11.66 5.96
CA MET A 124 3.40 -12.32 6.95
C MET A 124 2.68 -13.47 7.69
N PHE A 125 1.35 -13.45 7.72
CA PHE A 125 0.51 -14.49 8.33
C PHE A 125 0.05 -15.54 7.32
N GLY A 126 0.52 -15.48 6.07
CA GLY A 126 0.11 -16.39 5.00
C GLY A 126 -1.27 -16.08 4.40
N THR A 127 -1.88 -14.94 4.75
CA THR A 127 -3.15 -14.52 4.18
C THR A 127 -2.97 -14.21 2.69
N GLU A 128 -3.65 -14.95 1.82
CA GLU A 128 -3.51 -14.76 0.36
C GLU A 128 -4.20 -13.49 -0.13
N GLU A 129 -5.39 -13.22 0.39
CA GLU A 129 -6.19 -12.04 0.07
C GLU A 129 -7.17 -11.70 1.20
N PHE A 130 -7.50 -10.44 1.33
CA PHE A 130 -8.55 -9.95 2.22
C PHE A 130 -9.01 -8.56 1.77
N SER A 131 -10.16 -8.12 2.25
CA SER A 131 -10.68 -6.77 2.04
C SER A 131 -10.59 -5.99 3.34
N ALA A 132 -10.04 -4.80 3.28
CA ALA A 132 -9.92 -3.92 4.44
C ALA A 132 -11.05 -2.89 4.48
N ILE A 133 -11.42 -2.47 5.69
CA ILE A 133 -12.34 -1.36 5.91
C ILE A 133 -11.54 -0.06 5.85
N ILE A 134 -12.05 0.93 5.13
CA ILE A 134 -11.43 2.24 5.01
C ILE A 134 -11.33 2.89 6.40
N ASN A 135 -10.19 3.48 6.69
CA ASN A 135 -9.93 4.23 7.92
C ASN A 135 -10.44 5.68 7.76
N PRO A 136 -11.62 6.05 8.31
CA PRO A 136 -12.15 7.40 8.11
C PRO A 136 -11.21 8.47 8.69
N PRO A 137 -11.05 9.62 8.05
CA PRO A 137 -11.78 10.16 6.90
C PRO A 137 -11.15 9.87 5.53
N GLU A 138 -10.22 8.93 5.44
CA GLU A 138 -9.54 8.53 4.19
C GLU A 138 -10.56 8.02 3.16
N SER A 139 -10.24 8.11 1.87
CA SER A 139 -11.11 7.62 0.80
C SER A 139 -10.70 6.25 0.25
N ALA A 140 -9.56 5.72 0.66
CA ALA A 140 -9.12 4.39 0.20
C ALA A 140 -8.13 3.72 1.17
N ILE A 141 -8.08 2.38 1.08
CA ILE A 141 -7.12 1.52 1.77
C ILE A 141 -6.71 0.38 0.85
N LEU A 142 -5.41 0.03 0.84
CA LEU A 142 -4.88 -1.11 0.11
C LEU A 142 -4.57 -2.26 1.08
N ALA A 143 -5.24 -3.38 0.88
CA ALA A 143 -4.94 -4.65 1.53
C ALA A 143 -3.95 -5.47 0.70
N VAL A 144 -2.89 -5.97 1.32
CA VAL A 144 -1.80 -6.71 0.67
C VAL A 144 -1.72 -8.11 1.25
N GLY A 145 -1.82 -9.11 0.37
CA GLY A 145 -1.68 -10.52 0.72
C GLY A 145 -0.24 -11.03 0.64
N ALA A 146 -0.07 -12.30 0.93
CA ALA A 146 1.21 -13.00 0.86
C ALA A 146 1.75 -13.08 -0.57
N ILE A 147 3.07 -13.01 -0.69
CA ILE A 147 3.76 -13.45 -1.91
C ILE A 147 3.82 -14.98 -1.86
N ARG A 148 3.15 -15.64 -2.80
CA ARG A 148 3.15 -17.10 -2.92
C ARG A 148 3.83 -17.55 -4.20
N GLU A 149 4.36 -18.77 -4.17
CA GLU A 149 4.82 -19.44 -5.38
C GLU A 149 3.63 -19.88 -6.22
N ASP A 150 3.74 -19.70 -7.52
CA ASP A 150 2.68 -20.00 -8.47
C ASP A 150 3.29 -20.37 -9.83
N ILE A 151 2.45 -20.74 -10.78
CA ILE A 151 2.85 -21.04 -12.14
C ILE A 151 2.13 -20.11 -13.13
N LYS A 152 2.79 -19.80 -14.24
CA LYS A 152 2.17 -19.09 -15.36
C LYS A 152 2.53 -19.76 -16.68
N VAL A 153 1.65 -19.61 -17.65
CA VAL A 153 1.90 -20.04 -19.04
C VAL A 153 2.53 -18.87 -19.80
N VAL A 154 3.70 -19.12 -20.41
CA VAL A 154 4.40 -18.15 -21.25
C VAL A 154 4.86 -18.88 -22.50
N ASN A 155 4.38 -18.48 -23.67
CA ASN A 155 4.67 -19.13 -24.96
C ASN A 155 4.46 -20.65 -24.89
N GLU A 156 3.27 -21.07 -24.47
CA GLU A 156 2.83 -22.47 -24.33
C GLU A 156 3.66 -23.32 -23.32
N SER A 157 4.57 -22.68 -22.58
CA SER A 157 5.39 -23.32 -21.55
C SER A 157 4.99 -22.91 -20.15
N ILE A 158 4.98 -23.87 -19.22
CA ILE A 158 4.71 -23.61 -17.80
C ILE A 158 5.99 -23.07 -17.15
N LYS A 159 5.89 -21.93 -16.48
CA LYS A 159 7.00 -21.30 -15.75
C LYS A 159 6.62 -21.01 -14.32
N ALA A 160 7.54 -21.28 -13.39
CA ALA A 160 7.40 -20.87 -12.01
C ALA A 160 7.45 -19.33 -11.88
N THR A 161 6.57 -18.79 -11.08
CA THR A 161 6.50 -17.36 -10.77
C THR A 161 6.15 -17.15 -9.31
N ARG A 162 5.95 -15.89 -8.92
CA ARG A 162 5.40 -15.49 -7.62
C ARG A 162 4.29 -14.49 -7.83
N LEU A 163 3.19 -14.72 -7.14
CA LEU A 163 2.02 -13.84 -7.20
C LEU A 163 1.76 -13.22 -5.83
N MET A 164 1.24 -11.99 -5.85
CA MET A 164 0.77 -11.27 -4.68
C MET A 164 -0.58 -10.64 -5.01
N THR A 165 -1.58 -10.90 -4.19
CA THR A 165 -2.90 -10.28 -4.38
C THR A 165 -2.98 -8.99 -3.58
N MET A 166 -3.49 -7.94 -4.22
CA MET A 166 -3.84 -6.68 -3.58
C MET A 166 -5.32 -6.42 -3.75
N THR A 167 -6.00 -5.98 -2.69
CA THR A 167 -7.40 -5.54 -2.73
C THR A 167 -7.48 -4.08 -2.32
N LEU A 168 -7.96 -3.26 -3.22
CA LEU A 168 -8.19 -1.85 -3.00
C LEU A 168 -9.64 -1.65 -2.58
N SER A 169 -9.87 -1.07 -1.40
CA SER A 169 -11.19 -0.61 -0.95
C SER A 169 -11.27 0.90 -1.12
N VAL A 170 -12.32 1.41 -1.74
CA VAL A 170 -12.50 2.85 -2.01
C VAL A 170 -13.87 3.34 -1.56
N ASP A 171 -13.93 4.60 -1.17
CA ASP A 171 -15.18 5.32 -0.95
C ASP A 171 -15.77 5.76 -2.30
N HIS A 172 -16.88 5.12 -2.70
CA HIS A 172 -17.48 5.36 -4.02
C HIS A 172 -18.07 6.77 -4.20
N ARG A 173 -18.12 7.58 -3.14
CA ARG A 173 -18.47 9.00 -3.23
C ARG A 173 -17.32 9.86 -3.76
N VAL A 174 -16.08 9.38 -3.62
CA VAL A 174 -14.85 10.11 -4.00
C VAL A 174 -14.20 9.49 -5.23
N ILE A 175 -14.18 8.16 -5.31
CA ILE A 175 -13.44 7.40 -6.31
C ILE A 175 -14.39 6.48 -7.08
N ASP A 176 -14.46 6.67 -8.40
CA ASP A 176 -15.23 5.78 -9.28
C ASP A 176 -14.45 4.53 -9.69
N GLY A 177 -15.15 3.57 -10.31
CA GLY A 177 -14.59 2.28 -10.69
C GLY A 177 -13.45 2.38 -11.72
N VAL A 178 -13.54 3.30 -12.69
CA VAL A 178 -12.51 3.46 -13.73
C VAL A 178 -11.25 4.07 -13.12
N MET A 179 -11.40 5.06 -12.25
CA MET A 179 -10.29 5.67 -11.52
C MET A 179 -9.60 4.67 -10.60
N ALA A 180 -10.38 3.86 -9.85
CA ALA A 180 -9.85 2.80 -9.00
C ALA A 180 -9.06 1.76 -9.80
N ALA A 181 -9.56 1.35 -10.97
CA ALA A 181 -8.89 0.39 -11.84
C ALA A 181 -7.58 0.95 -12.41
N LYS A 182 -7.56 2.22 -12.84
CA LYS A 182 -6.33 2.88 -13.34
C LYS A 182 -5.28 3.02 -12.25
N PHE A 183 -5.68 3.42 -11.03
CA PHE A 183 -4.77 3.50 -9.89
C PHE A 183 -4.18 2.14 -9.53
N ALA A 184 -5.03 1.10 -9.40
CA ALA A 184 -4.57 -0.24 -9.08
C ALA A 184 -3.63 -0.80 -10.17
N ALA A 185 -3.90 -0.52 -11.45
CA ALA A 185 -3.03 -0.87 -12.56
C ALA A 185 -1.68 -0.14 -12.48
N ALA A 186 -1.65 1.14 -12.13
CA ALA A 186 -0.41 1.90 -11.94
C ALA A 186 0.44 1.35 -10.79
N VAL A 187 -0.16 1.04 -9.63
CA VAL A 187 0.54 0.41 -8.51
C VAL A 187 1.09 -0.96 -8.92
N LYS A 188 0.27 -1.77 -9.61
CA LYS A 188 0.69 -3.07 -10.14
C LYS A 188 1.89 -2.93 -11.08
N GLU A 189 1.84 -2.03 -12.05
CA GLU A 189 2.92 -1.80 -13.01
C GLU A 189 4.23 -1.41 -12.31
N ILE A 190 4.16 -0.53 -11.32
CA ILE A 190 5.33 -0.12 -10.52
C ILE A 190 5.93 -1.33 -9.80
N LEU A 191 5.10 -2.18 -9.18
CA LEU A 191 5.57 -3.36 -8.44
C LEU A 191 6.08 -4.49 -9.35
N GLU A 192 5.57 -4.61 -10.56
CA GLU A 192 6.04 -5.57 -11.55
C GLU A 192 7.34 -5.12 -12.25
N ASN A 193 7.65 -3.79 -12.21
CA ASN A 193 8.88 -3.17 -12.72
C ASN A 193 9.54 -2.34 -11.61
N PRO A 194 10.03 -2.98 -10.54
CA PRO A 194 10.34 -2.32 -9.28
C PRO A 194 11.68 -1.55 -9.27
N GLU A 195 12.47 -1.60 -10.34
CA GLU A 195 13.79 -0.96 -10.42
C GLU A 195 13.72 0.58 -10.23
N GLN A 196 12.56 1.16 -10.54
CA GLN A 196 12.31 2.60 -10.34
C GLN A 196 12.18 2.99 -8.86
N LEU A 197 11.92 2.02 -7.97
CA LEU A 197 11.74 2.25 -6.53
C LEU A 197 13.07 2.40 -5.76
N ILE A 198 14.21 2.11 -6.40
CA ILE A 198 15.54 2.18 -5.78
C ILE A 198 16.45 3.27 -6.40
N LYS A 199 15.88 4.12 -7.25
CA LYS A 199 16.60 5.25 -7.87
C LYS A 199 16.72 6.44 -6.93
#